data_7d65a8ea3f62184b5704ed1e84cdaa4c
#
_entry.id   7d65a8ea3f62184b5704ed1e84cdaa4c
#
_cell.length_a   1.000
_cell.length_b   1.000
_cell.length_c   1.000
_cell.angle_alpha   90.00
_cell.angle_beta   90.00
_cell.angle_gamma   90.00
#
_symmetry.space_group_name_H-M   'P 1'
#
loop_
_entity.id
_entity.type
_entity.pdbx_description
1 polymer ?
#
loop_
_entity_poly.entity_id
_entity_poly.type
_entity_poly.pdbx_seq_one_letter_code
_entity_poly.pdbx_strand_id
1 'polypeptide(L)' 'MTINQAIRILDPDTSAEALGEIEYYGGLHGHEKMVAACDEACRMAVQIMRKYMEEQK' A
#
# COMPACT_ATOMS: atom_id res chain seq x y z
N MET A 1 5.05 4.39 5.97
CA MET A 1 3.73 3.68 5.94
C MET A 1 3.73 2.53 6.93
N THR A 2 2.62 2.33 7.62
CA THR A 2 2.47 1.19 8.53
C THR A 2 1.97 -0.04 7.79
N ILE A 3 2.11 -1.22 8.42
CA ILE A 3 1.59 -2.47 7.85
C ILE A 3 0.07 -2.39 7.65
N ASN A 4 -0.65 -1.80 8.59
CA ASN A 4 -2.10 -1.64 8.46
C ASN A 4 -2.48 -0.78 7.26
N GLN A 5 -1.74 0.29 7.01
CA GLN A 5 -1.96 1.13 5.82
C GLN A 5 -1.70 0.35 4.54
N ALA A 6 -0.62 -0.44 4.50
CA ALA A 6 -0.31 -1.26 3.34
C ALA A 6 -1.41 -2.30 3.08
N ILE A 7 -1.92 -2.92 4.13
CA ILE A 7 -3.02 -3.89 4.02
C ILE A 7 -4.25 -3.24 3.39
N ARG A 8 -4.66 -2.05 3.87
CA ARG A 8 -5.82 -1.35 3.32
C ARG A 8 -5.66 -1.04 1.83
N ILE A 9 -4.44 -0.70 1.41
CA ILE A 9 -4.16 -0.37 0.01
C ILE A 9 -4.18 -1.62 -0.87
N LEU A 10 -3.70 -2.74 -0.37
CA LEU A 10 -3.53 -3.97 -1.17
C LEU A 10 -4.71 -4.94 -1.09
N ASP A 11 -5.54 -4.83 -0.05
CA ASP A 11 -6.71 -5.68 0.11
C ASP A 11 -7.79 -5.26 -0.90
N PRO A 12 -8.24 -6.18 -1.78
CA PRO A 12 -9.26 -5.85 -2.79
C PRO A 12 -10.55 -5.25 -2.19
N ASP A 13 -10.89 -5.61 -0.96
CA ASP A 13 -12.12 -5.14 -0.32
C ASP A 13 -12.02 -3.68 0.15
N THR A 14 -10.82 -3.16 0.35
CA THR A 14 -10.59 -1.83 0.89
C THR A 14 -9.75 -0.92 0.00
N SER A 15 -9.11 -1.47 -1.03
CA SER A 15 -8.14 -0.72 -1.85
C SER A 15 -8.74 0.51 -2.53
N ALA A 16 -9.93 0.38 -3.11
CA ALA A 16 -10.57 1.50 -3.81
C ALA A 16 -10.82 2.68 -2.88
N GLU A 17 -11.32 2.41 -1.68
CA GLU A 17 -11.57 3.44 -0.67
C GLU A 17 -10.26 4.06 -0.19
N ALA A 18 -9.28 3.23 0.16
CA ALA A 18 -7.98 3.70 0.66
C ALA A 18 -7.26 4.58 -0.37
N LEU A 19 -7.21 4.14 -1.62
CA LEU A 19 -6.56 4.89 -2.70
C LEU A 19 -7.32 6.16 -3.03
N GLY A 20 -8.66 6.10 -3.02
CA GLY A 20 -9.50 7.27 -3.24
C GLY A 20 -9.28 8.36 -2.19
N GLU A 21 -9.11 7.97 -0.94
CA GLU A 21 -8.81 8.92 0.15
C GLU A 21 -7.47 9.63 -0.09
N ILE A 22 -6.44 8.86 -0.47
CA ILE A 22 -5.12 9.42 -0.73
C ILE A 22 -5.18 10.42 -1.88
N GLU A 23 -5.87 10.07 -2.96
CA GLU A 23 -6.02 10.95 -4.11
C GLU A 23 -6.78 12.22 -3.74
N TYR A 24 -7.89 12.09 -3.03
CA TYR A 24 -8.72 13.22 -2.64
C TYR A 24 -7.97 14.20 -1.73
N TYR A 25 -7.35 13.71 -0.66
CA TYR A 25 -6.63 14.54 0.28
C TYR A 25 -5.27 15.02 -0.22
N GLY A 26 -4.76 14.42 -1.29
CA GLY A 26 -3.52 14.85 -1.92
C GLY A 26 -3.62 16.13 -2.74
N GLY A 27 -4.84 16.59 -3.02
CA GLY A 27 -5.07 17.81 -3.79
C GLY A 27 -4.54 17.72 -5.21
N LEU A 28 -3.76 18.72 -5.64
CA LEU A 28 -3.22 18.79 -6.99
C LEU A 28 -2.28 17.63 -7.32
N HIS A 29 -1.64 17.05 -6.31
CA HIS A 29 -0.72 15.93 -6.46
C HIS A 29 -1.31 14.61 -5.96
N GLY A 30 -2.64 14.54 -5.83
CA GLY A 30 -3.32 13.38 -5.28
C GLY A 30 -3.06 12.10 -6.05
N HIS A 31 -3.10 12.17 -7.38
CA HIS A 31 -2.83 11.00 -8.22
C HIS A 31 -1.40 10.48 -8.03
N GLU A 32 -0.42 11.38 -8.00
CA GLU A 32 0.98 11.01 -7.79
C GLU A 32 1.19 10.39 -6.41
N LYS A 33 0.54 10.95 -5.39
CA LYS A 33 0.60 10.42 -4.02
C LYS A 33 -0.03 9.04 -3.93
N MET A 34 -1.14 8.82 -4.63
CA MET A 34 -1.81 7.52 -4.70
C MET A 34 -0.89 6.47 -5.33
N VAL A 35 -0.26 6.79 -6.46
CA VAL A 35 0.66 5.88 -7.14
C VAL A 35 1.87 5.57 -6.25
N ALA A 36 2.43 6.58 -5.59
CA ALA A 36 3.57 6.40 -4.68
C ALA A 36 3.19 5.51 -3.50
N ALA A 37 1.99 5.67 -2.94
CA ALA A 37 1.51 4.85 -1.84
C ALA A 37 1.32 3.39 -2.26
N CYS A 38 0.80 3.16 -3.46
CA CYS A 38 0.69 1.82 -4.04
C CYS A 38 2.05 1.15 -4.16
N ASP A 39 3.03 1.86 -4.70
CA ASP A 39 4.39 1.34 -4.86
C ASP A 39 5.00 0.99 -3.50
N GLU A 40 4.87 1.87 -2.52
CA GLU A 40 5.39 1.65 -1.17
C GLU A 40 4.74 0.43 -0.52
N ALA A 41 3.43 0.30 -0.63
CA ALA A 41 2.70 -0.84 -0.06
C ALA A 41 3.14 -2.15 -0.70
N CYS A 42 3.33 -2.17 -2.02
CA CYS A 42 3.80 -3.35 -2.75
C CYS A 42 5.21 -3.75 -2.30
N ARG A 43 6.11 -2.79 -2.16
CA ARG A 43 7.47 -3.05 -1.71
C ARG A 43 7.50 -3.61 -0.30
N MET A 44 6.69 -3.04 0.59
CA MET A 44 6.56 -3.52 1.96
C MET A 44 6.04 -4.96 1.99
N ALA A 45 5.01 -5.27 1.20
CA ALA A 45 4.45 -6.61 1.12
C ALA A 45 5.48 -7.63 0.63
N VAL A 46 6.24 -7.27 -0.40
CA VAL A 46 7.29 -8.16 -0.94
C VAL A 46 8.35 -8.45 0.12
N GLN A 47 8.80 -7.42 0.85
CA GLN A 47 9.79 -7.61 1.91
C GLN A 47 9.28 -8.54 2.99
N ILE A 48 8.04 -8.37 3.42
CA ILE A 48 7.42 -9.22 4.46
C ILE A 48 7.28 -10.65 3.97
N MET A 49 6.82 -10.84 2.73
CA MET A 49 6.65 -12.17 2.16
C MET A 49 7.98 -12.90 1.99
N ARG A 50 9.03 -12.20 1.56
CA ARG A 50 10.37 -12.77 1.45
C ARG A 50 10.92 -13.19 2.81
N LYS A 51 10.72 -12.35 3.81
CA LYS A 51 11.16 -12.64 5.17
C LYS A 51 10.42 -13.86 5.72
N TYR A 52 9.12 -13.96 5.46
CA TYR A 52 8.32 -15.12 5.85
C TYR A 52 8.87 -16.41 5.22
N MET A 53 9.20 -16.36 3.92
CA MET A 53 9.78 -17.51 3.23
C MET A 53 11.11 -17.94 3.85
N GLU A 54 11.95 -16.99 4.21
CA GLU A 54 13.24 -17.28 4.87
C GLU A 54 13.03 -18.00 6.21
N GLU A 55 12.01 -17.60 6.97
CA GLU A 55 11.69 -18.19 8.26
C GLU A 55 11.11 -19.61 8.14
N GLN A 56 10.62 -19.99 6.97
CA GLN A 56 10.04 -21.30 6.72
C GLN A 56 11.07 -22.38 6.35
N LYS A 57 12.32 -22.04 6.19
CA LYS A 57 13.38 -22.99 5.84
C LYS A 57 13.76 -23.90 6.99
#